data_69998f4c1c320fb668981c87ee350475
#
_entry.id   69998f4c1c320fb668981c87ee350475
#
_cell.length_a   1.000
_cell.length_b   1.000
_cell.length_c   1.000
_cell.angle_alpha   90.00
_cell.angle_beta   90.00
_cell.angle_gamma   90.00
#
_symmetry.space_group_name_H-M   'P 1'
#
loop_
_entity.id
_entity.type
_entity.pdbx_description
1 polymer ?
#
loop_
_entity_poly.entity_id
_entity_poly.type
_entity_poly.pdbx_seq_one_letter_code
_entity_poly.pdbx_strand_id
1 'polypeptide(L)'
;HRVPANVVGDGNKTIRELVEIKNQDLLRGKGYRTPLEKIQLGEAEAMFLKSQHKTFDDVPANGEVFYLRENSNISTGGDSIDFTDEIPDSYKQIAIKAASALNVKITGLDMMIKDYYQEARPDNYAILELNFNPAIHIHCHPYKGKNRKLNEKLMDALGFKTI
;
A
#
# COMPACT_ATOMS: atom_id res chain seq x y z
N HIS A 1 -3.58 1.31 4.05
CA HIS A 1 -3.34 2.37 3.06
C HIS A 1 -2.20 1.95 2.14
N ARG A 2 -2.43 1.99 0.82
CA ARG A 2 -1.39 1.75 -0.19
C ARG A 2 -0.88 3.08 -0.72
N VAL A 3 0.44 3.20 -0.84
CA VAL A 3 1.12 4.40 -1.33
C VAL A 3 1.88 4.05 -2.61
N PRO A 4 1.87 4.89 -3.64
CA PRO A 4 2.66 4.63 -4.85
C PRO A 4 4.14 4.41 -4.56
N ALA A 5 4.84 3.73 -5.47
CA ALA A 5 6.29 3.61 -5.41
C ALA A 5 6.92 5.01 -5.24
N ASN A 6 7.76 5.17 -4.21
CA ASN A 6 8.31 6.47 -3.83
C ASN A 6 9.70 6.33 -3.20
N VAL A 7 10.41 7.43 -3.16
CA VAL A 7 11.61 7.62 -2.35
C VAL A 7 11.51 8.93 -1.56
N VAL A 8 12.31 9.04 -0.50
CA VAL A 8 12.44 10.29 0.27
C VAL A 8 13.83 10.83 0.01
N GLY A 9 13.90 12.08 -0.45
CA GLY A 9 15.14 12.77 -0.72
C GLY A 9 15.98 12.96 0.53
N ASP A 10 17.30 12.92 0.37
CA ASP A 10 18.28 13.26 1.40
C ASP A 10 19.12 14.49 1.03
N GLY A 11 18.81 15.10 -0.11
CA GLY A 11 19.52 16.26 -0.63
C GLY A 11 20.89 15.95 -1.26
N ASN A 12 21.28 14.67 -1.34
CA ASN A 12 22.60 14.27 -1.82
C ASN A 12 22.55 13.17 -2.89
N LYS A 13 21.66 12.18 -2.72
CA LYS A 13 21.56 11.03 -3.61
C LYS A 13 20.53 11.25 -4.70
N THR A 14 20.82 10.68 -5.84
CA THR A 14 19.88 10.61 -6.96
C THR A 14 18.67 9.73 -6.64
N ILE A 15 17.57 9.92 -7.37
CA ILE A 15 16.38 9.05 -7.29
C ILE A 15 16.78 7.59 -7.48
N ARG A 16 17.67 7.29 -8.41
CA ARG A 16 18.20 5.93 -8.67
C ARG A 16 18.84 5.34 -7.43
N GLU A 17 19.79 6.03 -6.82
CA GLU A 17 20.49 5.57 -5.62
C GLU A 17 19.54 5.38 -4.43
N LEU A 18 18.58 6.29 -4.26
CA LEU A 18 17.55 6.18 -3.21
C LEU A 18 16.64 4.95 -3.42
N VAL A 19 16.29 4.62 -4.67
CA VAL A 19 15.55 3.40 -5.00
C VAL A 19 16.39 2.16 -4.70
N GLU A 20 17.66 2.15 -5.06
CA GLU A 20 18.56 1.03 -4.76
C GLU A 20 18.65 0.77 -3.26
N ILE A 21 18.82 1.82 -2.46
CA ILE A 21 18.82 1.74 -0.99
C ILE A 21 17.48 1.21 -0.46
N LYS A 22 16.35 1.78 -0.90
CA LYS A 22 15.03 1.35 -0.48
C LYS A 22 14.74 -0.11 -0.86
N ASN A 23 15.28 -0.57 -1.97
CA ASN A 23 15.15 -1.95 -2.44
C ASN A 23 16.02 -2.97 -1.67
N GLN A 24 16.88 -2.52 -0.76
CA GLN A 24 17.63 -3.38 0.17
C GLN A 24 16.80 -3.77 1.40
N ASP A 25 15.64 -3.15 1.61
CA ASP A 25 14.72 -3.51 2.68
C ASP A 25 14.32 -4.99 2.56
N LEU A 26 14.38 -5.73 3.68
CA LEU A 26 14.07 -7.16 3.73
C LEU A 26 12.62 -7.49 3.37
N LEU A 27 11.71 -6.52 3.47
CA LEU A 27 10.33 -6.66 3.04
C LEU A 27 10.18 -6.63 1.52
N ARG A 28 11.22 -6.24 0.76
CA ARG A 28 11.17 -6.08 -0.71
C ARG A 28 11.91 -7.19 -1.44
N GLY A 29 11.23 -7.82 -2.37
CA GLY A 29 11.78 -8.88 -3.20
C GLY A 29 11.25 -8.86 -4.63
N LYS A 30 11.32 -10.00 -5.31
CA LYS A 30 10.79 -10.21 -6.66
C LYS A 30 9.91 -11.45 -6.69
N GLY A 31 8.81 -11.36 -7.45
CA GLY A 31 7.94 -12.50 -7.73
C GLY A 31 7.17 -12.97 -6.52
N TYR A 32 6.67 -12.05 -5.70
CA TYR A 32 5.81 -12.31 -4.54
C TYR A 32 6.42 -13.23 -3.47
N ARG A 33 7.75 -13.26 -3.37
CA ARG A 33 8.48 -14.03 -2.33
C ARG A 33 8.59 -13.28 -1.02
N THR A 34 8.36 -12.00 -1.06
CA THR A 34 8.36 -11.08 0.09
C THR A 34 7.08 -10.26 0.07
N PRO A 35 6.69 -9.63 1.19
CA PRO A 35 5.46 -8.85 1.28
C PRO A 35 5.33 -7.74 0.24
N LEU A 36 6.44 -7.11 -0.13
CA LEU A 36 6.48 -6.01 -1.08
C LEU A 36 7.38 -6.36 -2.28
N GLU A 37 7.00 -5.87 -3.45
CA GLU A 37 7.85 -5.95 -4.64
C GLU A 37 8.89 -4.82 -4.62
N LYS A 38 10.04 -5.08 -5.27
CA LYS A 38 11.06 -4.07 -5.50
C LYS A 38 10.56 -3.00 -6.46
N ILE A 39 10.88 -1.75 -6.16
CA ILE A 39 10.67 -0.63 -7.07
C ILE A 39 11.53 -0.88 -8.32
N GLN A 40 10.93 -0.78 -9.48
CA GLN A 40 11.60 -0.90 -10.77
C GLN A 40 12.01 0.48 -11.29
N LEU A 41 13.04 0.51 -12.11
CA LEU A 41 13.49 1.70 -12.82
C LEU A 41 13.32 1.45 -14.32
N GLY A 42 12.09 1.15 -14.73
CA GLY A 42 11.70 0.84 -16.09
C GLY A 42 11.15 2.04 -16.86
N GLU A 43 10.63 1.77 -18.05
CA GLU A 43 10.07 2.81 -18.93
C GLU A 43 8.87 3.53 -18.30
N ALA A 44 8.02 2.82 -17.57
CA ALA A 44 6.85 3.43 -16.94
C ALA A 44 7.23 4.44 -15.85
N GLU A 45 8.25 4.14 -15.04
CA GLU A 45 8.80 5.07 -14.06
C GLU A 45 9.50 6.23 -14.74
N ALA A 46 10.27 5.98 -15.80
CA ALA A 46 10.93 7.03 -16.59
C ALA A 46 9.91 7.99 -17.23
N MET A 47 8.83 7.47 -17.79
CA MET A 47 7.76 8.29 -18.36
C MET A 47 7.04 9.12 -17.28
N PHE A 48 6.78 8.54 -16.11
CA PHE A 48 6.13 9.25 -15.01
C PHE A 48 7.04 10.35 -14.44
N LEU A 49 8.35 10.09 -14.30
CA LEU A 49 9.32 11.13 -13.93
C LEU A 49 9.38 12.26 -14.97
N LYS A 50 9.40 11.90 -16.27
CA LYS A 50 9.44 12.88 -17.35
C LYS A 50 8.22 13.80 -17.36
N SER A 51 7.03 13.30 -17.01
CA SER A 51 5.82 14.12 -16.86
C SER A 51 5.94 15.17 -15.75
N GLN A 52 6.84 14.94 -14.79
CA GLN A 52 7.18 15.85 -13.70
C GLN A 52 8.45 16.67 -13.98
N HIS A 53 8.96 16.67 -15.23
CA HIS A 53 10.22 17.28 -15.64
C HIS A 53 11.44 16.77 -14.84
N LYS A 54 11.46 15.48 -14.53
CA LYS A 54 12.49 14.79 -13.75
C LYS A 54 13.04 13.56 -14.47
N THR A 55 14.19 13.11 -13.99
CA THR A 55 14.88 11.89 -14.42
C THR A 55 15.31 11.08 -13.20
N PHE A 56 15.83 9.87 -13.41
CA PHE A 56 16.39 9.06 -12.31
C PHE A 56 17.65 9.67 -11.69
N ASP A 57 18.31 10.61 -12.39
CA ASP A 57 19.57 11.19 -11.97
C ASP A 57 19.37 12.54 -11.23
N ASP A 58 18.11 12.97 -11.08
CA ASP A 58 17.78 14.14 -10.25
C ASP A 58 17.96 13.81 -8.77
N VAL A 59 18.39 14.83 -8.00
CA VAL A 59 18.59 14.75 -6.54
C VAL A 59 17.42 15.43 -5.85
N PRO A 60 16.51 14.70 -5.21
CA PRO A 60 15.40 15.30 -4.45
C PRO A 60 15.91 16.04 -3.21
N ALA A 61 15.23 17.12 -2.85
CA ALA A 61 15.54 17.86 -1.64
C ALA A 61 15.39 17.00 -0.38
N ASN A 62 16.07 17.36 0.69
CA ASN A 62 15.99 16.62 1.95
C ASN A 62 14.54 16.63 2.50
N GLY A 63 13.99 15.43 2.74
CA GLY A 63 12.61 15.22 3.19
C GLY A 63 11.55 15.29 2.09
N GLU A 64 11.91 15.61 0.85
CA GLU A 64 11.00 15.59 -0.29
C GLU A 64 10.59 14.16 -0.62
N VAL A 65 9.28 13.88 -0.63
CA VAL A 65 8.75 12.59 -1.06
C VAL A 65 8.57 12.63 -2.57
N PHE A 66 9.29 11.78 -3.26
CA PHE A 66 9.24 11.69 -4.72
C PHE A 66 8.55 10.41 -5.18
N TYR A 67 7.46 10.54 -5.92
CA TYR A 67 6.70 9.40 -6.44
C TYR A 67 7.24 8.96 -7.80
N LEU A 68 7.27 7.66 -8.02
CA LEU A 68 7.77 7.01 -9.24
C LEU A 68 6.64 6.40 -10.08
N ARG A 69 5.44 6.36 -9.53
CA ARG A 69 4.22 5.88 -10.16
C ARG A 69 3.01 6.68 -9.69
N GLU A 70 2.00 6.75 -10.53
CA GLU A 70 0.69 7.32 -10.16
C GLU A 70 -0.13 6.32 -9.32
N ASN A 71 -0.11 5.04 -9.71
CA ASN A 71 -0.85 4.01 -9.01
C ASN A 71 -0.14 3.51 -7.75
N SER A 72 -0.92 3.10 -6.75
CA SER A 72 -0.45 2.61 -5.45
C SER A 72 -0.34 1.09 -5.36
N ASN A 73 -0.08 0.40 -6.47
CA ASN A 73 0.01 -1.06 -6.49
C ASN A 73 1.29 -1.55 -5.81
N ILE A 74 1.15 -2.51 -4.90
CA ILE A 74 2.28 -3.17 -4.24
C ILE A 74 3.13 -3.93 -5.25
N SER A 75 2.50 -4.54 -6.27
CA SER A 75 3.18 -5.27 -7.35
C SER A 75 4.11 -4.41 -8.20
N THR A 76 3.99 -3.09 -8.14
CA THR A 76 4.86 -2.14 -8.86
C THR A 76 5.78 -1.36 -7.92
N GLY A 77 6.01 -1.87 -6.71
CA GLY A 77 6.92 -1.28 -5.73
C GLY A 77 6.28 -0.29 -4.77
N GLY A 78 4.94 -0.22 -4.71
CA GLY A 78 4.24 0.59 -3.72
C GLY A 78 4.49 0.12 -2.28
N ASP A 79 4.18 0.99 -1.33
CA ASP A 79 4.26 0.71 0.10
C ASP A 79 2.88 0.37 0.68
N SER A 80 2.83 -0.57 1.63
CA SER A 80 1.67 -0.81 2.48
C SER A 80 1.87 -0.12 3.83
N ILE A 81 0.89 0.65 4.26
CA ILE A 81 0.91 1.34 5.56
C ILE A 81 -0.28 0.86 6.38
N ASP A 82 -0.02 0.41 7.61
CA ASP A 82 -1.10 0.17 8.54
C ASP A 82 -1.68 1.51 9.01
N PHE A 83 -2.94 1.74 8.69
CA PHE A 83 -3.67 2.95 8.99
C PHE A 83 -4.96 2.63 9.80
N THR A 84 -4.96 1.47 10.46
CA THR A 84 -6.17 0.92 11.10
C THR A 84 -6.64 1.75 12.29
N ASP A 85 -5.70 2.31 13.05
CA ASP A 85 -6.02 3.08 14.25
C ASP A 85 -6.45 4.52 13.91
N GLU A 86 -5.98 5.04 12.77
CA GLU A 86 -6.16 6.44 12.35
C GLU A 86 -7.41 6.65 11.48
N ILE A 87 -7.83 5.61 10.73
CA ILE A 87 -8.99 5.74 9.83
C ILE A 87 -10.29 5.83 10.63
N PRO A 88 -11.19 6.77 10.31
CA PRO A 88 -12.51 6.88 10.95
C PRO A 88 -13.32 5.58 10.89
N ASP A 89 -14.05 5.30 11.96
CA ASP A 89 -14.84 4.07 12.08
C ASP A 89 -15.96 3.97 11.05
N SER A 90 -16.44 5.09 10.52
CA SER A 90 -17.44 5.10 9.45
C SER A 90 -16.99 4.31 8.21
N TYR A 91 -15.72 4.39 7.82
CA TYR A 91 -15.19 3.59 6.70
C TYR A 91 -15.13 2.09 7.04
N LYS A 92 -14.79 1.74 8.30
CA LYS A 92 -14.79 0.35 8.76
C LYS A 92 -16.20 -0.24 8.71
N GLN A 93 -17.21 0.53 9.14
CA GLN A 93 -18.63 0.14 9.10
C GLN A 93 -19.13 -0.05 7.65
N ILE A 94 -18.69 0.81 6.73
CA ILE A 94 -19.00 0.66 5.30
C ILE A 94 -18.40 -0.64 4.74
N ALA A 95 -17.14 -0.94 5.07
CA ALA A 95 -16.48 -2.17 4.64
C ALA A 95 -17.19 -3.43 5.19
N ILE A 96 -17.61 -3.41 6.47
CA ILE A 96 -18.37 -4.50 7.08
C ILE A 96 -19.73 -4.69 6.39
N LYS A 97 -20.45 -3.60 6.11
CA LYS A 97 -21.75 -3.66 5.40
C LYS A 97 -21.58 -4.22 3.99
N ALA A 98 -20.55 -3.81 3.26
CA ALA A 98 -20.28 -4.32 1.92
C ALA A 98 -19.98 -5.83 1.92
N ALA A 99 -19.14 -6.30 2.84
CA ALA A 99 -18.85 -7.72 3.01
C ALA A 99 -20.11 -8.53 3.39
N SER A 100 -20.92 -7.99 4.32
CA SER A 100 -22.15 -8.62 4.78
C SER A 100 -23.20 -8.74 3.66
N ALA A 101 -23.30 -7.73 2.79
CA ALA A 101 -24.23 -7.74 1.66
C ALA A 101 -23.93 -8.87 0.65
N LEU A 102 -22.67 -9.30 0.56
CA LEU A 102 -22.23 -10.42 -0.27
C LEU A 102 -22.20 -11.75 0.51
N ASN A 103 -22.58 -11.75 1.79
CA ASN A 103 -22.51 -12.91 2.68
C ASN A 103 -21.11 -13.56 2.72
N VAL A 104 -20.05 -12.75 2.68
CA VAL A 104 -18.68 -13.23 2.75
C VAL A 104 -18.07 -12.97 4.13
N LYS A 105 -17.42 -14.00 4.69
CA LYS A 105 -16.75 -13.87 6.01
C LYS A 105 -15.40 -13.16 5.91
N ILE A 106 -14.72 -13.33 4.79
CA ILE A 106 -13.36 -12.82 4.56
C ILE A 106 -13.31 -12.28 3.15
N THR A 107 -12.90 -11.02 3.02
CA THR A 107 -12.68 -10.37 1.73
C THR A 107 -11.67 -9.24 1.86
N GLY A 108 -10.92 -8.98 0.81
CA GLY A 108 -10.22 -7.71 0.63
C GLY A 108 -11.19 -6.70 0.02
N LEU A 109 -11.20 -5.49 0.54
CA LEU A 109 -12.02 -4.41 -0.01
C LEU A 109 -11.09 -3.25 -0.38
N ASP A 110 -11.11 -2.86 -1.64
CA ASP A 110 -10.39 -1.71 -2.14
C ASP A 110 -11.32 -0.49 -2.19
N MET A 111 -10.93 0.55 -1.47
CA MET A 111 -11.68 1.79 -1.33
C MET A 111 -10.80 2.98 -1.69
N MET A 112 -11.31 3.88 -2.52
CA MET A 112 -10.75 5.21 -2.72
C MET A 112 -11.39 6.18 -1.76
N ILE A 113 -10.59 7.00 -1.08
CA ILE A 113 -11.03 7.99 -0.09
C ILE A 113 -10.34 9.31 -0.41
N LYS A 114 -11.10 10.40 -0.52
CA LYS A 114 -10.55 11.73 -0.84
C LYS A 114 -9.71 12.29 0.30
N ASP A 115 -10.21 12.17 1.52
CA ASP A 115 -9.54 12.62 2.74
C ASP A 115 -9.88 11.63 3.86
N TYR A 116 -8.93 10.79 4.18
CA TYR A 116 -9.09 9.70 5.14
C TYR A 116 -9.01 10.15 6.62
N TYR A 117 -8.86 11.43 6.88
CA TYR A 117 -9.03 12.01 8.22
C TYR A 117 -10.44 12.50 8.50
N GLN A 118 -11.30 12.58 7.48
CA GLN A 118 -12.69 12.95 7.62
C GLN A 118 -13.61 11.74 7.66
N GLU A 119 -14.74 11.85 8.36
CA GLU A 119 -15.79 10.83 8.37
C GLU A 119 -16.32 10.56 6.96
N ALA A 120 -16.75 9.31 6.73
CA ALA A 120 -17.29 8.89 5.45
C ALA A 120 -18.59 9.63 5.10
N ARG A 121 -18.65 10.15 3.88
CA ARG A 121 -19.84 10.77 3.27
C ARG A 121 -20.00 10.24 1.85
N PRO A 122 -21.21 10.25 1.27
CA PRO A 122 -21.45 9.71 -0.07
C PRO A 122 -20.58 10.31 -1.19
N ASP A 123 -20.02 11.48 -0.98
CA ASP A 123 -19.23 12.24 -1.96
C ASP A 123 -17.71 12.14 -1.77
N ASN A 124 -17.22 11.48 -0.68
CA ASN A 124 -15.81 11.46 -0.35
C ASN A 124 -15.14 10.09 -0.38
N TYR A 125 -15.87 9.02 -0.77
CA TYR A 125 -15.28 7.70 -0.97
C TYR A 125 -15.98 6.95 -2.12
N ALA A 126 -15.30 5.90 -2.60
CA ALA A 126 -15.86 4.91 -3.51
C ALA A 126 -15.29 3.54 -3.21
N ILE A 127 -16.14 2.51 -3.19
CA ILE A 127 -15.69 1.11 -3.19
C ILE A 127 -15.37 0.74 -4.63
N LEU A 128 -14.18 0.23 -4.88
CA LEU A 128 -13.72 -0.19 -6.19
C LEU A 128 -14.00 -1.66 -6.45
N GLU A 129 -13.61 -2.52 -5.50
CA GLU A 129 -13.76 -3.96 -5.63
C GLU A 129 -13.76 -4.67 -4.28
N LEU A 130 -14.29 -5.89 -4.28
CA LEU A 130 -14.14 -6.86 -3.19
C LEU A 130 -13.47 -8.12 -3.75
N ASN A 131 -12.37 -8.52 -3.12
CA ASN A 131 -11.56 -9.68 -3.51
C ASN A 131 -11.78 -10.83 -2.52
N PHE A 132 -12.25 -11.98 -2.99
CA PHE A 132 -12.43 -13.17 -2.15
C PHE A 132 -11.11 -13.89 -1.80
N ASN A 133 -10.02 -13.58 -2.50
CA ASN A 133 -8.66 -14.08 -2.22
C ASN A 133 -7.69 -12.92 -1.98
N PRO A 134 -7.82 -12.21 -0.85
CA PRO A 134 -7.00 -11.04 -0.59
C PRO A 134 -5.54 -11.39 -0.27
N ALA A 135 -4.63 -10.51 -0.65
CA ALA A 135 -3.21 -10.60 -0.34
C ALA A 135 -2.96 -10.22 1.14
N ILE A 136 -3.27 -11.11 2.08
CA ILE A 136 -3.19 -10.82 3.52
C ILE A 136 -1.78 -10.52 4.02
N HIS A 137 -0.74 -11.03 3.34
CA HIS A 137 0.66 -10.85 3.72
C HIS A 137 1.09 -9.38 3.78
N ILE A 138 0.56 -8.52 2.91
CA ILE A 138 0.86 -7.08 2.92
C ILE A 138 0.30 -6.36 4.15
N HIS A 139 -0.71 -6.93 4.78
CA HIS A 139 -1.31 -6.43 6.02
C HIS A 139 -0.66 -7.02 7.26
N CYS A 140 -0.13 -8.25 7.16
CA CYS A 140 0.65 -8.87 8.25
C CYS A 140 2.05 -8.25 8.35
N HIS A 141 2.61 -7.80 7.22
CA HIS A 141 3.95 -7.23 7.16
C HIS A 141 3.92 -5.87 6.43
N PRO A 142 3.25 -4.85 7.01
CA PRO A 142 3.20 -3.53 6.40
C PRO A 142 4.59 -2.90 6.37
N TYR A 143 4.87 -2.09 5.34
CA TYR A 143 6.12 -1.31 5.26
C TYR A 143 6.26 -0.35 6.45
N LYS A 144 5.13 0.20 6.91
CA LYS A 144 5.07 1.07 8.09
C LYS A 144 3.84 0.73 8.91
N GLY A 145 4.01 0.64 10.22
CA GLY A 145 2.93 0.37 11.17
C GLY A 145 3.05 -1.00 11.84
N LYS A 146 1.94 -1.56 12.31
CA LYS A 146 1.89 -2.74 13.16
C LYS A 146 1.45 -3.97 12.36
N ASN A 147 2.04 -5.13 12.64
CA ASN A 147 1.42 -6.41 12.26
C ASN A 147 0.14 -6.62 13.06
N ARG A 148 -1.01 -6.63 12.38
CA ARG A 148 -2.33 -6.83 13.00
C ARG A 148 -2.70 -8.31 13.17
N LYS A 149 -1.75 -9.23 12.93
CA LYS A 149 -1.94 -10.68 13.07
C LYS A 149 -3.15 -11.19 12.31
N LEU A 150 -3.31 -10.71 11.09
CA LEU A 150 -4.48 -11.01 10.27
C LEU A 150 -4.54 -12.50 9.89
N ASN A 151 -3.38 -13.13 9.75
CA ASN A 151 -3.25 -14.58 9.55
C ASN A 151 -3.86 -15.38 10.72
N GLU A 152 -3.59 -15.00 11.98
CA GLU A 152 -4.16 -15.65 13.17
C GLU A 152 -5.68 -15.47 13.19
N LYS A 153 -6.16 -14.24 13.00
CA LYS A 153 -7.59 -13.92 12.94
C LYS A 153 -8.34 -14.68 11.82
N LEU A 154 -7.66 -14.88 10.69
CA LEU A 154 -8.19 -15.66 9.58
C LEU A 154 -8.38 -17.13 9.98
N MET A 155 -7.36 -17.73 10.61
CA MET A 155 -7.41 -19.11 11.09
C MET A 155 -8.54 -19.30 12.12
N ASP A 156 -8.67 -18.36 13.07
CA ASP A 156 -9.76 -18.37 14.06
C ASP A 156 -11.14 -18.30 13.37
N ALA A 157 -11.32 -17.43 12.38
CA ALA A 157 -12.56 -17.27 11.63
C ALA A 157 -12.94 -18.51 10.81
N LEU A 158 -11.94 -19.32 10.41
CA LEU A 158 -12.11 -20.60 9.74
C LEU A 158 -12.32 -21.79 10.70
N GLY A 159 -12.26 -21.54 12.03
CA GLY A 159 -12.46 -22.55 13.06
C GLY A 159 -11.19 -23.33 13.45
N PHE A 160 -10.02 -22.92 12.99
CA PHE A 160 -8.75 -23.49 13.43
C PHE A 160 -8.30 -22.76 14.71
N LYS A 161 -8.10 -23.50 15.78
CA LYS A 161 -7.51 -22.92 16.99
C LYS A 161 -6.01 -22.74 16.77
N THR A 162 -5.53 -21.52 16.85
CA THR A 162 -4.09 -21.24 17.00
C THR A 162 -3.66 -21.74 18.38
N ILE A 163 -2.66 -22.59 18.40
CA ILE A 163 -2.05 -23.16 19.63
C ILE A 163 -1.16 -22.10 20.29
#